data_7f36626fc7f18d95b0b59252bc6294df
#
_entry.id   7f36626fc7f18d95b0b59252bc6294df
#
_cell.length_a   1.000
_cell.length_b   1.000
_cell.length_c   1.000
_cell.angle_alpha   90.00
_cell.angle_beta   90.00
_cell.angle_gamma   90.00
#
_symmetry.space_group_name_H-M   'P 1'
#
loop_
_entity.id
_entity.type
_entity.pdbx_description
1 polymer ?
#
loop_
_entity_poly.entity_id
_entity_poly.type
_entity_poly.pdbx_seq_one_letter_code
_entity_poly.pdbx_strand_id
1 'polypeptide(L)'
;MGSADAKTSEADKAIVGSTDIDSEIEIQCKNVTKTFHLGETEIKALDNITISVEKGDYVSIMGPSGSGKTTLLNIIGALDRPTTGTVILDGTDITNLPERKLTSLRRDKIGFVFQDFHLIPTLSALDNVLVPIMPYGIKKEDKERAIKDLEMMDLGERLNHKPGQLSGGERQRVAIARALVSDPPIILGDELTGELDSKTGQEIMDMVDRLNRELKKTVIVVTHDPKVGARAKHRWTMEDGRIVRTKKNH
;
A
#
# COMPACT_ATOMS: atom_id res chain seq x y z
N MET A 1 -32.52 -2.39 65.24
CA MET A 1 -33.39 -1.46 64.55
C MET A 1 -32.49 -0.65 63.64
N GLY A 2 -32.47 -0.76 62.35
CA GLY A 2 -33.12 -1.40 61.27
C GLY A 2 -32.16 -1.41 60.11
N SER A 3 -32.05 -2.52 59.50
CA SER A 3 -31.27 -2.75 58.26
C SER A 3 -31.84 -1.97 57.09
N ALA A 4 -30.97 -1.50 56.19
CA ALA A 4 -31.37 -1.12 54.87
C ALA A 4 -30.36 -1.73 53.86
N ASP A 5 -30.83 -2.82 53.27
CA ASP A 5 -30.19 -3.50 52.14
C ASP A 5 -30.13 -2.57 50.92
N ALA A 6 -28.93 -2.30 50.39
CA ALA A 6 -28.73 -1.68 49.10
C ALA A 6 -28.55 -2.79 48.06
N LYS A 7 -29.59 -3.03 47.27
CA LYS A 7 -29.55 -3.81 46.03
C LYS A 7 -28.67 -3.07 45.01
N THR A 8 -27.48 -3.56 44.75
CA THR A 8 -26.70 -3.24 43.57
C THR A 8 -27.25 -3.97 42.35
N SER A 9 -27.70 -3.24 41.37
CA SER A 9 -28.33 -3.73 40.16
C SER A 9 -27.32 -4.41 39.22
N GLU A 10 -27.76 -5.55 38.67
CA GLU A 10 -27.14 -6.36 37.63
C GLU A 10 -27.11 -5.65 36.24
N ALA A 11 -26.60 -4.42 36.13
CA ALA A 11 -26.57 -3.70 34.87
C ALA A 11 -25.16 -3.39 34.35
N ASP A 12 -24.07 -3.84 35.01
CA ASP A 12 -22.69 -3.54 34.62
C ASP A 12 -21.87 -4.75 34.12
N LYS A 13 -22.55 -5.74 33.52
CA LYS A 13 -21.83 -6.85 32.85
C LYS A 13 -22.30 -7.05 31.42
N ALA A 14 -22.04 -6.13 30.55
CA ALA A 14 -22.15 -6.34 29.11
C ALA A 14 -21.41 -5.27 28.30
N ILE A 15 -20.10 -5.09 28.46
CA ILE A 15 -19.22 -4.44 27.48
C ILE A 15 -17.82 -5.07 27.63
N VAL A 16 -17.67 -6.32 27.22
CA VAL A 16 -16.37 -6.92 26.89
C VAL A 16 -16.64 -7.91 25.76
N GLY A 17 -16.46 -7.48 24.52
CA GLY A 17 -16.69 -8.35 23.37
C GLY A 17 -16.64 -7.65 22.02
N SER A 18 -15.65 -6.73 21.79
CA SER A 18 -15.46 -6.14 20.46
C SER A 18 -14.04 -5.66 20.15
N THR A 19 -13.01 -6.29 20.75
CA THR A 19 -11.62 -5.80 20.61
C THR A 19 -10.72 -6.68 19.76
N ASP A 20 -11.11 -7.87 19.35
CA ASP A 20 -10.21 -8.76 18.58
C ASP A 20 -10.37 -8.66 17.05
N ILE A 21 -11.53 -8.23 16.55
CA ILE A 21 -11.78 -8.12 15.10
C ILE A 21 -11.07 -6.89 14.49
N ASP A 22 -10.95 -5.79 15.23
CA ASP A 22 -10.26 -4.57 14.75
C ASP A 22 -8.72 -4.71 14.71
N SER A 23 -8.14 -5.66 15.43
CA SER A 23 -6.69 -5.87 15.46
C SER A 23 -6.13 -6.52 14.19
N GLU A 24 -6.96 -7.17 13.38
CA GLU A 24 -6.58 -7.80 12.11
C GLU A 24 -6.71 -6.86 10.90
N ILE A 25 -7.49 -5.78 11.03
CA ILE A 25 -7.68 -4.80 9.94
C ILE A 25 -6.48 -3.87 9.88
N GLU A 26 -5.78 -3.87 8.75
CA GLU A 26 -4.62 -3.01 8.52
C GLU A 26 -4.98 -1.71 7.84
N ILE A 27 -5.95 -1.75 6.90
CA ILE A 27 -6.40 -0.58 6.14
C ILE A 27 -7.92 -0.54 6.16
N GLN A 28 -8.49 0.62 6.49
CA GLN A 28 -9.93 0.84 6.42
C GLN A 28 -10.23 2.22 5.82
N CYS A 29 -11.06 2.25 4.78
CA CYS A 29 -11.68 3.46 4.27
C CYS A 29 -13.17 3.43 4.62
N LYS A 30 -13.69 4.52 5.19
CA LYS A 30 -15.11 4.69 5.54
C LYS A 30 -15.68 5.89 4.79
N ASN A 31 -16.58 5.65 3.84
CA ASN A 31 -17.28 6.66 3.04
C ASN A 31 -16.33 7.69 2.39
N VAL A 32 -15.18 7.22 1.90
CA VAL A 32 -14.15 8.08 1.31
C VAL A 32 -14.60 8.62 -0.03
N THR A 33 -14.61 9.95 -0.15
CA THR A 33 -14.86 10.68 -1.40
C THR A 33 -13.66 11.58 -1.70
N LYS A 34 -13.29 11.66 -2.97
CA LYS A 34 -12.27 12.57 -3.45
C LYS A 34 -12.80 13.34 -4.64
N THR A 35 -12.82 14.66 -4.53
CA THR A 35 -13.21 15.58 -5.58
C THR A 35 -12.04 16.49 -5.93
N PHE A 36 -11.77 16.64 -7.22
CA PHE A 36 -10.83 17.61 -7.77
C PHE A 36 -11.61 18.75 -8.44
N HIS A 37 -11.09 19.98 -8.31
CA HIS A 37 -11.64 21.15 -8.98
C HIS A 37 -10.71 21.56 -10.13
N LEU A 38 -11.24 21.56 -11.34
CA LEU A 38 -10.54 22.02 -12.55
C LEU A 38 -11.28 23.25 -13.10
N GLY A 39 -10.90 24.44 -12.63
CA GLY A 39 -11.68 25.67 -12.88
C GLY A 39 -13.07 25.55 -12.25
N GLU A 40 -14.11 25.71 -13.05
CA GLU A 40 -15.53 25.56 -12.62
C GLU A 40 -16.02 24.09 -12.65
N THR A 41 -15.23 23.17 -13.19
CA THR A 41 -15.62 21.76 -13.30
C THR A 41 -15.20 21.00 -12.05
N GLU A 42 -16.14 20.26 -11.47
CA GLU A 42 -15.92 19.36 -10.35
C GLU A 42 -15.83 17.92 -10.86
N ILE A 43 -14.71 17.24 -10.56
CA ILE A 43 -14.45 15.85 -10.95
C ILE A 43 -14.41 15.00 -9.69
N LYS A 44 -15.40 14.15 -9.49
CA LYS A 44 -15.44 13.21 -8.38
C LYS A 44 -14.66 11.96 -8.76
N ALA A 45 -13.39 11.90 -8.35
CA ALA A 45 -12.50 10.78 -8.64
C ALA A 45 -12.77 9.54 -7.76
N LEU A 46 -13.26 9.75 -6.53
CA LEU A 46 -13.78 8.70 -5.66
C LEU A 46 -15.14 9.11 -5.11
N ASP A 47 -16.07 8.17 -5.08
CA ASP A 47 -17.43 8.39 -4.62
C ASP A 47 -17.84 7.34 -3.59
N ASN A 48 -17.81 7.74 -2.31
CA ASN A 48 -18.30 6.97 -1.18
C ASN A 48 -17.67 5.58 -1.05
N ILE A 49 -16.34 5.48 -1.17
CA ILE A 49 -15.60 4.21 -1.05
C ILE A 49 -15.59 3.74 0.41
N THR A 50 -16.05 2.51 0.65
CA THR A 50 -15.95 1.83 1.94
C THR A 50 -15.32 0.45 1.73
N ILE A 51 -14.12 0.25 2.30
CA ILE A 51 -13.32 -0.97 2.16
C ILE A 51 -12.58 -1.29 3.45
N SER A 52 -12.22 -2.57 3.61
CA SER A 52 -11.32 -3.07 4.65
C SER A 52 -10.34 -4.07 4.06
N VAL A 53 -9.07 -4.00 4.49
CA VAL A 53 -7.99 -4.92 4.13
C VAL A 53 -7.41 -5.48 5.41
N GLU A 54 -7.35 -6.79 5.54
CA GLU A 54 -6.75 -7.48 6.67
C GLU A 54 -5.23 -7.57 6.51
N LYS A 55 -4.51 -7.72 7.63
CA LYS A 55 -3.05 -7.95 7.63
C LYS A 55 -2.69 -9.18 6.81
N GLY A 56 -1.72 -9.04 5.91
CA GLY A 56 -1.28 -10.10 5.02
C GLY A 56 -2.22 -10.39 3.85
N ASP A 57 -3.27 -9.60 3.63
CA ASP A 57 -4.11 -9.74 2.45
C ASP A 57 -3.37 -9.32 1.16
N TYR A 58 -3.77 -9.95 0.07
CA TYR A 58 -3.39 -9.55 -1.28
C TYR A 58 -4.63 -9.10 -2.03
N VAL A 59 -4.69 -7.82 -2.36
CA VAL A 59 -5.82 -7.18 -3.04
C VAL A 59 -5.39 -6.67 -4.42
N SER A 60 -6.19 -6.88 -5.44
CA SER A 60 -6.07 -6.21 -6.72
C SER A 60 -7.25 -5.27 -6.96
N ILE A 61 -6.96 -4.05 -7.39
CA ILE A 61 -7.95 -3.03 -7.79
C ILE A 61 -7.90 -2.91 -9.31
N MET A 62 -8.97 -3.32 -9.97
CA MET A 62 -9.08 -3.35 -11.42
C MET A 62 -10.13 -2.36 -11.92
N GLY A 63 -9.99 -1.93 -13.16
CA GLY A 63 -10.96 -1.06 -13.82
C GLY A 63 -10.35 -0.29 -14.99
N PRO A 64 -11.16 0.39 -15.80
CA PRO A 64 -10.68 1.19 -16.93
C PRO A 64 -9.79 2.36 -16.46
N SER A 65 -9.06 2.96 -17.40
CA SER A 65 -8.32 4.20 -17.14
C SER A 65 -9.30 5.30 -16.67
N GLY A 66 -8.89 6.11 -15.70
CA GLY A 66 -9.74 7.16 -15.14
C GLY A 66 -10.78 6.71 -14.12
N SER A 67 -10.89 5.40 -13.79
CA SER A 67 -11.89 4.94 -12.80
C SER A 67 -11.57 5.28 -11.34
N GLY A 68 -10.46 5.96 -11.05
CA GLY A 68 -10.08 6.41 -9.70
C GLY A 68 -9.11 5.49 -8.94
N LYS A 69 -8.58 4.42 -9.57
CA LYS A 69 -7.71 3.42 -8.92
C LYS A 69 -6.46 4.03 -8.28
N THR A 70 -5.68 4.79 -9.06
CA THR A 70 -4.47 5.47 -8.58
C THR A 70 -4.81 6.51 -7.49
N THR A 71 -5.96 7.20 -7.61
CA THR A 71 -6.43 8.12 -6.57
C THR A 71 -6.71 7.39 -5.27
N LEU A 72 -7.37 6.22 -5.32
CA LEU A 72 -7.62 5.40 -4.13
C LEU A 72 -6.30 4.91 -3.52
N LEU A 73 -5.38 4.43 -4.35
CA LEU A 73 -4.06 3.97 -3.91
C LEU A 73 -3.28 5.11 -3.21
N ASN A 74 -3.30 6.32 -3.77
CA ASN A 74 -2.64 7.50 -3.19
C ASN A 74 -3.25 7.91 -1.84
N ILE A 75 -4.56 7.80 -1.68
CA ILE A 75 -5.23 8.10 -0.41
C ILE A 75 -4.91 7.03 0.64
N ILE A 76 -4.98 5.75 0.30
CA ILE A 76 -4.56 4.64 1.18
C ILE A 76 -3.09 4.83 1.59
N GLY A 77 -2.26 5.22 0.64
CA GLY A 77 -0.83 5.44 0.84
C GLY A 77 -0.47 6.75 1.52
N ALA A 78 -1.44 7.54 1.97
CA ALA A 78 -1.22 8.85 2.60
C ALA A 78 -0.42 9.84 1.73
N LEU A 79 -0.45 9.68 0.39
CA LEU A 79 0.11 10.64 -0.58
C LEU A 79 -0.87 11.75 -0.91
N ASP A 80 -2.17 11.48 -0.76
CA ASP A 80 -3.25 12.46 -0.94
C ASP A 80 -4.28 12.31 0.20
N ARG A 81 -5.15 13.29 0.35
CA ARG A 81 -6.19 13.30 1.38
C ARG A 81 -7.56 13.16 0.75
N PRO A 82 -8.49 12.47 1.40
CA PRO A 82 -9.88 12.47 0.96
C PRO A 82 -10.50 13.87 1.13
N THR A 83 -11.50 14.18 0.32
CA THR A 83 -12.33 15.37 0.50
C THR A 83 -13.30 15.17 1.67
N THR A 84 -13.87 13.96 1.79
CA THR A 84 -14.71 13.54 2.91
C THR A 84 -14.48 12.07 3.23
N GLY A 85 -14.94 11.62 4.38
CA GLY A 85 -14.77 10.25 4.86
C GLY A 85 -13.52 10.09 5.72
N THR A 86 -13.22 8.86 6.10
CA THR A 86 -12.15 8.53 7.06
C THR A 86 -11.26 7.44 6.49
N VAL A 87 -9.94 7.58 6.68
CA VAL A 87 -8.94 6.57 6.35
C VAL A 87 -8.20 6.17 7.63
N ILE A 88 -8.22 4.88 7.93
CA ILE A 88 -7.56 4.30 9.10
C ILE A 88 -6.48 3.35 8.60
N LEU A 89 -5.27 3.48 9.15
CA LEU A 89 -4.13 2.63 8.86
C LEU A 89 -3.57 2.08 10.18
N ASP A 90 -3.52 0.76 10.30
CA ASP A 90 -3.07 0.06 11.51
C ASP A 90 -3.70 0.66 12.79
N GLY A 91 -5.03 0.82 12.79
CA GLY A 91 -5.82 1.40 13.88
C GLY A 91 -5.69 2.92 14.07
N THR A 92 -4.87 3.61 13.27
CA THR A 92 -4.67 5.06 13.38
C THR A 92 -5.47 5.80 12.30
N ASP A 93 -6.34 6.73 12.69
CA ASP A 93 -6.99 7.65 11.74
C ASP A 93 -5.96 8.62 11.16
N ILE A 94 -5.70 8.48 9.86
CA ILE A 94 -4.71 9.29 9.14
C ILE A 94 -5.31 10.46 8.38
N THR A 95 -6.63 10.59 8.36
CA THR A 95 -7.39 11.54 7.51
C THR A 95 -6.90 12.97 7.67
N ASN A 96 -6.73 13.42 8.92
CA ASN A 96 -6.37 14.80 9.25
C ASN A 96 -5.01 14.93 9.94
N LEU A 97 -4.15 13.91 9.89
CA LEU A 97 -2.82 13.98 10.49
C LEU A 97 -1.97 15.10 9.85
N PRO A 98 -1.15 15.80 10.62
CA PRO A 98 -0.20 16.77 10.06
C PRO A 98 0.83 16.06 9.17
N GLU A 99 1.33 16.76 8.13
CA GLU A 99 2.22 16.18 7.11
C GLU A 99 3.46 15.50 7.70
N ARG A 100 4.02 16.08 8.77
CA ARG A 100 5.16 15.47 9.47
C ARG A 100 4.85 14.05 9.99
N LYS A 101 3.63 13.80 10.49
CA LYS A 101 3.20 12.47 10.94
C LYS A 101 2.94 11.54 9.76
N LEU A 102 2.31 12.04 8.69
CA LEU A 102 2.11 11.26 7.46
C LEU A 102 3.43 10.85 6.83
N THR A 103 4.44 11.73 6.81
CA THR A 103 5.78 11.40 6.30
C THR A 103 6.43 10.25 7.09
N SER A 104 6.36 10.29 8.42
CA SER A 104 6.87 9.19 9.26
C SER A 104 6.10 7.88 9.01
N LEU A 105 4.77 7.98 8.89
CA LEU A 105 3.91 6.83 8.64
C LEU A 105 4.21 6.19 7.26
N ARG A 106 4.35 7.01 6.20
CA ARG A 106 4.74 6.52 4.87
C ARG A 106 6.07 5.77 4.93
N ARG A 107 7.08 6.35 5.58
CA ARG A 107 8.39 5.71 5.74
C ARG A 107 8.29 4.36 6.45
N ASP A 108 7.56 4.29 7.55
CA ASP A 108 7.59 3.15 8.46
C ASP A 108 6.57 2.05 8.11
N LYS A 109 5.50 2.41 7.40
CA LYS A 109 4.37 1.50 7.17
C LYS A 109 4.10 1.17 5.70
N ILE A 110 4.62 1.95 4.74
CA ILE A 110 4.20 1.85 3.34
C ILE A 110 5.40 1.81 2.40
N GLY A 111 5.47 0.76 1.59
CA GLY A 111 6.35 0.68 0.44
C GLY A 111 5.58 0.96 -0.85
N PHE A 112 6.00 1.97 -1.61
CA PHE A 112 5.40 2.28 -2.91
C PHE A 112 6.23 1.76 -4.06
N VAL A 113 5.56 1.13 -5.02
CA VAL A 113 6.12 0.76 -6.33
C VAL A 113 5.25 1.38 -7.42
N PHE A 114 5.85 2.25 -8.22
CA PHE A 114 5.17 3.01 -9.28
C PHE A 114 5.43 2.40 -10.65
N GLN A 115 4.56 2.66 -11.61
CA GLN A 115 4.67 2.24 -13.01
C GLN A 115 5.97 2.74 -13.66
N ASP A 116 6.28 4.02 -13.54
CA ASP A 116 7.46 4.67 -14.16
C ASP A 116 8.76 4.48 -13.36
N PHE A 117 8.81 3.49 -12.44
CA PHE A 117 9.94 3.20 -11.57
C PHE A 117 10.35 4.35 -10.65
N HIS A 118 10.31 5.59 -11.07
CA HIS A 118 10.74 6.81 -10.38
C HIS A 118 12.13 6.66 -9.73
N LEU A 119 13.08 6.09 -10.46
CA LEU A 119 14.47 6.02 -10.04
C LEU A 119 15.19 7.33 -10.34
N ILE A 120 16.07 7.75 -9.44
CA ILE A 120 16.92 8.93 -9.64
C ILE A 120 18.07 8.56 -10.59
N PRO A 121 18.16 9.15 -11.80
CA PRO A 121 19.04 8.67 -12.85
C PRO A 121 20.55 8.78 -12.53
N THR A 122 20.91 9.69 -11.62
CA THR A 122 22.30 9.95 -11.22
C THR A 122 22.79 9.03 -10.11
N LEU A 123 21.89 8.38 -9.38
CA LEU A 123 22.21 7.48 -8.29
C LEU A 123 22.38 6.03 -8.78
N SER A 124 23.19 5.26 -8.06
CA SER A 124 23.29 3.81 -8.26
C SER A 124 22.02 3.07 -7.88
N ALA A 125 21.90 1.77 -8.21
CA ALA A 125 20.80 0.93 -7.75
C ALA A 125 20.74 0.91 -6.22
N LEU A 126 21.86 0.70 -5.55
CA LEU A 126 21.94 0.72 -4.09
C LEU A 126 21.53 2.07 -3.50
N ASP A 127 22.01 3.18 -4.06
CA ASP A 127 21.64 4.50 -3.56
C ASP A 127 20.16 4.82 -3.80
N ASN A 128 19.59 4.37 -4.93
CA ASN A 128 18.14 4.49 -5.17
C ASN A 128 17.30 3.74 -4.13
N VAL A 129 17.73 2.55 -3.71
CA VAL A 129 17.06 1.81 -2.64
C VAL A 129 17.12 2.56 -1.32
N LEU A 130 18.22 3.25 -1.03
CA LEU A 130 18.42 3.99 0.22
C LEU A 130 17.70 5.35 0.27
N VAL A 131 17.20 5.89 -0.87
CA VAL A 131 16.54 7.21 -0.94
C VAL A 131 15.50 7.46 0.16
N PRO A 132 14.57 6.53 0.47
CA PRO A 132 13.52 6.78 1.47
C PRO A 132 14.05 7.04 2.88
N ILE A 133 15.25 6.56 3.20
CA ILE A 133 15.85 6.67 4.54
C ILE A 133 17.00 7.69 4.61
N MET A 134 17.50 8.17 3.46
CA MET A 134 18.58 9.18 3.42
C MET A 134 18.34 10.41 4.33
N PRO A 135 17.13 11.01 4.37
CA PRO A 135 16.89 12.20 5.20
C PRO A 135 17.06 11.97 6.70
N TYR A 136 17.06 10.71 7.14
CA TYR A 136 17.14 10.32 8.56
C TYR A 136 18.54 9.85 8.98
N GLY A 137 19.48 9.85 8.03
CA GLY A 137 20.83 9.32 8.22
C GLY A 137 20.89 7.80 8.00
N ILE A 138 21.72 7.40 7.03
CA ILE A 138 21.91 5.99 6.68
C ILE A 138 22.87 5.35 7.68
N LYS A 139 22.42 4.28 8.33
CA LYS A 139 23.24 3.44 9.21
C LYS A 139 23.85 2.29 8.43
N LYS A 140 24.81 1.60 9.03
CA LYS A 140 25.43 0.42 8.44
C LYS A 140 24.41 -0.70 8.18
N GLU A 141 23.53 -0.92 9.14
CA GLU A 141 22.47 -1.93 9.08
C GLU A 141 21.48 -1.65 7.93
N ASP A 142 21.18 -0.38 7.66
CA ASP A 142 20.31 0.03 6.54
C ASP A 142 20.95 -0.32 5.19
N LYS A 143 22.25 -0.08 5.06
CA LYS A 143 23.00 -0.41 3.85
C LYS A 143 23.09 -1.93 3.64
N GLU A 144 23.33 -2.69 4.70
CA GLU A 144 23.37 -4.15 4.65
C GLU A 144 22.00 -4.72 4.26
N ARG A 145 20.89 -4.14 4.76
CA ARG A 145 19.53 -4.50 4.37
C ARG A 145 19.28 -4.18 2.90
N ALA A 146 19.60 -2.97 2.45
CA ALA A 146 19.42 -2.58 1.05
C ALA A 146 20.16 -3.50 0.07
N ILE A 147 21.36 -3.96 0.45
CA ILE A 147 22.10 -4.95 -0.34
C ILE A 147 21.35 -6.28 -0.39
N LYS A 148 20.88 -6.79 0.76
CA LYS A 148 20.09 -8.03 0.82
C LYS A 148 18.79 -7.93 0.02
N ASP A 149 18.10 -6.79 0.07
CA ASP A 149 16.88 -6.57 -0.71
C ASP A 149 17.19 -6.60 -2.22
N LEU A 150 18.31 -6.02 -2.66
CA LEU A 150 18.76 -6.11 -4.05
C LEU A 150 19.20 -7.53 -4.44
N GLU A 151 19.88 -8.25 -3.58
CA GLU A 151 20.24 -9.66 -3.81
C GLU A 151 18.99 -10.54 -3.91
N MET A 152 17.98 -10.33 -3.07
CA MET A 152 16.67 -11.01 -3.15
C MET A 152 15.92 -10.73 -4.45
N MET A 153 16.22 -9.59 -5.10
CA MET A 153 15.70 -9.19 -6.41
C MET A 153 16.63 -9.61 -7.57
N ASP A 154 17.61 -10.52 -7.34
CA ASP A 154 18.61 -10.96 -8.32
C ASP A 154 19.46 -9.82 -8.90
N LEU A 155 19.76 -8.79 -8.09
CA LEU A 155 20.52 -7.59 -8.48
C LEU A 155 21.85 -7.44 -7.71
N GLY A 156 22.36 -8.49 -7.08
CA GLY A 156 23.62 -8.44 -6.32
C GLY A 156 24.82 -7.94 -7.13
N GLU A 157 24.88 -8.27 -8.42
CA GLU A 157 25.93 -7.78 -9.33
C GLU A 157 25.66 -6.40 -9.92
N ARG A 158 24.51 -5.79 -9.62
CA ARG A 158 24.03 -4.52 -10.18
C ARG A 158 24.07 -3.35 -9.20
N LEU A 159 24.56 -3.54 -7.97
CA LEU A 159 24.50 -2.55 -6.88
C LEU A 159 24.98 -1.16 -7.31
N ASN A 160 26.04 -1.09 -8.12
CA ASN A 160 26.67 0.15 -8.56
C ASN A 160 26.17 0.64 -9.93
N HIS A 161 25.27 -0.09 -10.59
CA HIS A 161 24.73 0.33 -11.89
C HIS A 161 23.75 1.49 -11.72
N LYS A 162 23.76 2.42 -12.65
CA LYS A 162 22.78 3.52 -12.72
C LYS A 162 21.55 3.07 -13.53
N PRO A 163 20.37 3.69 -13.35
CA PRO A 163 19.15 3.32 -14.06
C PRO A 163 19.30 3.21 -15.58
N GLY A 164 20.11 4.06 -16.20
CA GLY A 164 20.39 4.00 -17.64
C GLY A 164 21.20 2.78 -18.11
N GLN A 165 21.77 2.01 -17.18
CA GLN A 165 22.52 0.78 -17.43
C GLN A 165 21.72 -0.50 -17.12
N LEU A 166 20.46 -0.32 -16.68
CA LEU A 166 19.57 -1.38 -16.28
C LEU A 166 18.45 -1.57 -17.31
N SER A 167 18.04 -2.81 -17.53
CA SER A 167 16.82 -3.15 -18.27
C SER A 167 15.56 -2.65 -17.55
N GLY A 168 14.39 -2.65 -18.22
CA GLY A 168 13.11 -2.30 -17.61
C GLY A 168 12.80 -3.15 -16.38
N GLY A 169 12.97 -4.46 -16.50
CA GLY A 169 12.76 -5.39 -15.40
C GLY A 169 13.73 -5.18 -14.23
N GLU A 170 15.03 -4.92 -14.51
CA GLU A 170 16.00 -4.60 -13.48
C GLU A 170 15.65 -3.29 -12.77
N ARG A 171 15.19 -2.25 -13.49
CA ARG A 171 14.70 -0.99 -12.89
C ARG A 171 13.50 -1.23 -11.98
N GLN A 172 12.54 -2.08 -12.39
CA GLN A 172 11.38 -2.42 -11.57
C GLN A 172 11.81 -3.17 -10.30
N ARG A 173 12.76 -4.09 -10.41
CA ARG A 173 13.31 -4.80 -9.24
C ARG A 173 14.01 -3.86 -8.26
N VAL A 174 14.75 -2.84 -8.76
CA VAL A 174 15.29 -1.78 -7.89
C VAL A 174 14.18 -0.98 -7.21
N ALA A 175 13.09 -0.65 -7.92
CA ALA A 175 11.95 0.07 -7.33
C ALA A 175 11.24 -0.77 -6.25
N ILE A 176 11.13 -2.09 -6.43
CA ILE A 176 10.60 -3.01 -5.41
C ILE A 176 11.55 -3.08 -4.20
N ALA A 177 12.86 -3.25 -4.40
CA ALA A 177 13.83 -3.24 -3.31
C ALA A 177 13.79 -1.92 -2.53
N ARG A 178 13.65 -0.78 -3.23
CA ARG A 178 13.45 0.53 -2.58
C ARG A 178 12.19 0.57 -1.70
N ALA A 179 11.11 -0.05 -2.16
CA ALA A 179 9.88 -0.12 -1.37
C ALA A 179 10.03 -0.95 -0.10
N LEU A 180 10.99 -1.89 -0.05
CA LEU A 180 11.23 -2.78 1.08
C LEU A 180 12.24 -2.25 2.10
N VAL A 181 13.03 -1.23 1.78
CA VAL A 181 14.20 -0.79 2.58
C VAL A 181 13.88 -0.45 4.04
N SER A 182 12.68 0.03 4.34
CA SER A 182 12.19 0.31 5.71
C SER A 182 11.45 -0.88 6.34
N ASP A 183 11.42 -2.03 5.68
CA ASP A 183 10.65 -3.22 6.06
C ASP A 183 9.17 -2.95 6.35
N PRO A 184 8.47 -2.22 5.45
CA PRO A 184 7.09 -1.83 5.69
C PRO A 184 6.15 -3.04 5.67
N PRO A 185 5.07 -3.06 6.49
CA PRO A 185 4.05 -4.12 6.43
C PRO A 185 3.20 -4.07 5.16
N ILE A 186 3.02 -2.89 4.56
CA ILE A 186 2.13 -2.67 3.41
C ILE A 186 2.93 -2.32 2.16
N ILE A 187 2.64 -2.99 1.05
CA ILE A 187 3.18 -2.69 -0.28
C ILE A 187 2.03 -2.24 -1.19
N LEU A 188 2.19 -1.06 -1.77
CA LEU A 188 1.25 -0.47 -2.71
C LEU A 188 1.90 -0.41 -4.10
N GLY A 189 1.28 -1.04 -5.09
CA GLY A 189 1.76 -1.11 -6.46
C GLY A 189 0.81 -0.47 -7.46
N ASP A 190 1.30 0.47 -8.25
CA ASP A 190 0.54 1.07 -9.36
C ASP A 190 1.10 0.56 -10.68
N GLU A 191 0.30 -0.25 -11.42
CA GLU A 191 0.59 -0.80 -12.75
C GLU A 191 2.00 -1.43 -12.86
N LEU A 192 2.35 -2.32 -11.94
CA LEU A 192 3.71 -2.88 -11.75
C LEU A 192 4.36 -3.48 -12.99
N THR A 193 3.58 -3.84 -13.99
CA THR A 193 4.03 -4.53 -15.21
C THR A 193 3.75 -3.76 -16.49
N GLY A 194 3.24 -2.52 -16.38
CA GLY A 194 2.79 -1.74 -17.53
C GLY A 194 3.87 -1.43 -18.56
N GLU A 195 5.13 -1.27 -18.11
CA GLU A 195 6.30 -0.95 -18.95
C GLU A 195 7.15 -2.20 -19.30
N LEU A 196 6.66 -3.41 -19.04
CA LEU A 196 7.43 -4.64 -19.15
C LEU A 196 6.85 -5.60 -20.19
N ASP A 197 7.71 -6.38 -20.82
CA ASP A 197 7.25 -7.53 -21.61
C ASP A 197 6.57 -8.60 -20.72
N SER A 198 5.77 -9.45 -21.34
CA SER A 198 4.94 -10.42 -20.61
C SER A 198 5.74 -11.38 -19.72
N LYS A 199 6.96 -11.78 -20.14
CA LYS A 199 7.79 -12.69 -19.36
C LYS A 199 8.35 -12.00 -18.12
N THR A 200 8.99 -10.86 -18.34
CA THR A 200 9.51 -10.01 -17.25
C THR A 200 8.41 -9.60 -16.28
N GLY A 201 7.21 -9.24 -16.80
CA GLY A 201 6.05 -8.92 -15.97
C GLY A 201 5.63 -10.09 -15.08
N GLN A 202 5.65 -11.34 -15.58
CA GLN A 202 5.37 -12.51 -14.75
C GLN A 202 6.41 -12.68 -13.63
N GLU A 203 7.70 -12.55 -13.95
CA GLU A 203 8.78 -12.63 -12.94
C GLU A 203 8.61 -11.59 -11.84
N ILE A 204 8.25 -10.35 -12.18
CA ILE A 204 7.95 -9.30 -11.21
C ILE A 204 6.76 -9.68 -10.32
N MET A 205 5.68 -10.20 -10.91
CA MET A 205 4.52 -10.60 -10.13
C MET A 205 4.78 -11.83 -9.25
N ASP A 206 5.66 -12.74 -9.66
CA ASP A 206 6.11 -13.86 -8.83
C ASP A 206 6.89 -13.35 -7.59
N MET A 207 7.70 -12.29 -7.73
CA MET A 207 8.34 -11.63 -6.60
C MET A 207 7.31 -10.99 -5.65
N VAL A 208 6.30 -10.30 -6.20
CA VAL A 208 5.22 -9.72 -5.40
C VAL A 208 4.43 -10.79 -4.64
N ASP A 209 4.13 -11.93 -5.29
CA ASP A 209 3.49 -13.08 -4.64
C ASP A 209 4.33 -13.60 -3.47
N ARG A 210 5.66 -13.66 -3.62
CA ARG A 210 6.58 -14.06 -2.52
C ARG A 210 6.56 -13.06 -1.37
N LEU A 211 6.55 -11.76 -1.63
CA LEU A 211 6.43 -10.73 -0.58
C LEU A 211 5.16 -10.95 0.27
N ASN A 212 4.04 -11.29 -0.36
CA ASN A 212 2.81 -11.58 0.37
C ASN A 212 2.87 -12.93 1.10
N ARG A 213 3.22 -14.02 0.40
CA ARG A 213 3.11 -15.38 0.94
C ARG A 213 4.19 -15.71 1.97
N GLU A 214 5.45 -15.33 1.68
CA GLU A 214 6.61 -15.68 2.52
C GLU A 214 6.88 -14.62 3.59
N LEU A 215 6.85 -13.32 3.21
CA LEU A 215 7.14 -12.22 4.12
C LEU A 215 5.89 -11.65 4.79
N LYS A 216 4.70 -12.21 4.51
CA LYS A 216 3.41 -11.81 5.11
C LYS A 216 3.08 -10.34 4.95
N LYS A 217 3.59 -9.69 3.90
CA LYS A 217 3.26 -8.30 3.60
C LYS A 217 1.82 -8.19 3.09
N THR A 218 1.10 -7.17 3.52
CA THR A 218 -0.16 -6.78 2.89
C THR A 218 0.15 -6.12 1.55
N VAL A 219 -0.48 -6.59 0.49
CA VAL A 219 -0.21 -6.12 -0.87
C VAL A 219 -1.48 -5.58 -1.50
N ILE A 220 -1.43 -4.36 -2.01
CA ILE A 220 -2.49 -3.80 -2.87
C ILE A 220 -1.88 -3.42 -4.20
N VAL A 221 -2.38 -4.01 -5.29
CA VAL A 221 -1.96 -3.65 -6.65
C VAL A 221 -3.11 -3.07 -7.45
N VAL A 222 -2.84 -1.97 -8.12
CA VAL A 222 -3.72 -1.41 -9.15
C VAL A 222 -3.27 -1.95 -10.50
N THR A 223 -4.19 -2.44 -11.30
CA THR A 223 -3.87 -2.95 -12.64
C THR A 223 -5.10 -2.98 -13.55
N HIS A 224 -4.88 -2.92 -14.85
CA HIS A 224 -5.87 -3.25 -15.87
C HIS A 224 -5.66 -4.66 -16.47
N ASP A 225 -4.54 -5.34 -16.14
CA ASP A 225 -4.25 -6.70 -16.63
C ASP A 225 -5.02 -7.76 -15.80
N PRO A 226 -5.94 -8.53 -16.45
CA PRO A 226 -6.68 -9.58 -15.77
C PRO A 226 -5.79 -10.70 -15.18
N LYS A 227 -4.61 -10.96 -15.78
CA LYS A 227 -3.68 -11.99 -15.29
C LYS A 227 -3.04 -11.54 -13.97
N VAL A 228 -2.64 -10.27 -13.87
CA VAL A 228 -2.14 -9.68 -12.63
C VAL A 228 -3.25 -9.67 -11.58
N GLY A 229 -4.44 -9.20 -11.95
CA GLY A 229 -5.58 -9.14 -11.03
C GLY A 229 -6.03 -10.51 -10.49
N ALA A 230 -5.82 -11.60 -11.27
CA ALA A 230 -6.20 -12.94 -10.85
C ALA A 230 -5.28 -13.54 -9.77
N ARG A 231 -4.07 -13.01 -9.56
CA ARG A 231 -3.12 -13.48 -8.55
C ARG A 231 -3.55 -13.14 -7.11
N ALA A 232 -4.25 -12.02 -6.96
CA ALA A 232 -4.69 -11.53 -5.66
C ALA A 232 -5.80 -12.40 -5.05
N LYS A 233 -5.78 -12.55 -3.72
CA LYS A 233 -6.85 -13.20 -2.93
C LYS A 233 -8.18 -12.47 -3.07
N HIS A 234 -8.13 -11.13 -3.07
CA HIS A 234 -9.31 -10.27 -3.24
C HIS A 234 -9.17 -9.44 -4.51
N ARG A 235 -10.19 -9.45 -5.35
CA ARG A 235 -10.25 -8.63 -6.57
C ARG A 235 -11.42 -7.67 -6.48
N TRP A 236 -11.13 -6.39 -6.54
CA TRP A 236 -12.10 -5.31 -6.60
C TRP A 236 -12.15 -4.70 -7.99
N THR A 237 -13.34 -4.48 -8.51
CA THR A 237 -13.54 -3.77 -9.78
C THR A 237 -14.04 -2.37 -9.49
N MET A 238 -13.39 -1.39 -10.09
CA MET A 238 -13.66 0.02 -9.92
C MET A 238 -14.15 0.64 -11.22
N GLU A 239 -15.26 1.38 -11.16
CA GLU A 239 -15.84 2.15 -12.26
C GLU A 239 -16.35 3.48 -11.71
N ASP A 240 -16.09 4.59 -12.42
CA ASP A 240 -16.55 5.94 -12.08
C ASP A 240 -16.39 6.30 -10.60
N GLY A 241 -15.22 6.02 -10.04
CA GLY A 241 -14.88 6.33 -8.65
C GLY A 241 -15.54 5.42 -7.60
N ARG A 242 -16.20 4.33 -7.98
CA ARG A 242 -16.91 3.40 -7.09
C ARG A 242 -16.38 1.98 -7.23
N ILE A 243 -16.44 1.21 -6.16
CA ILE A 243 -16.23 -0.24 -6.22
C ILE A 243 -17.57 -0.90 -6.58
N VAL A 244 -17.64 -1.41 -7.82
CA VAL A 244 -18.88 -2.00 -8.37
C VAL A 244 -18.93 -3.52 -8.16
N ARG A 245 -17.78 -4.16 -7.92
CA ARG A 245 -17.70 -5.60 -7.72
C ARG A 245 -16.54 -5.98 -6.82
N THR A 246 -16.78 -6.93 -5.93
CA THR A 246 -15.75 -7.61 -5.14
C THR A 246 -15.82 -9.11 -5.40
N LYS A 247 -14.65 -9.74 -5.57
CA LYS A 247 -14.51 -11.19 -5.73
C LYS A 247 -13.38 -11.70 -4.85
N LYS A 248 -13.62 -12.78 -4.13
CA LYS A 248 -12.58 -13.54 -3.43
C LYS A 248 -12.17 -14.70 -4.31
N ASN A 249 -10.88 -14.79 -4.63
CA ASN A 249 -10.30 -15.93 -5.35
C ASN A 249 -9.95 -17.03 -4.31
N HIS A 250 -10.13 -18.26 -4.69
CA HIS A 250 -9.82 -19.42 -3.82
C HIS A 250 -8.38 -19.89 -4.04
#